data_619d0e21be4f78d57835a879bd16ed96
#
_entry.id   619d0e21be4f78d57835a879bd16ed96
#
_cell.length_a   1.000
_cell.length_b   1.000
_cell.length_c   1.000
_cell.angle_alpha   90.00
_cell.angle_beta   90.00
_cell.angle_gamma   90.00
#
_symmetry.space_group_name_H-M   'P 1'
#
loop_
_entity.id
_entity.type
_entity.pdbx_description
1 polymer ?
#
loop_
_entity_poly.entity_id
_entity_poly.type
_entity_poly.pdbx_seq_one_letter_code
_entity_poly.pdbx_strand_id
1 'polypeptide(L)'
;GLGDVYKRQTQDSVNTLLSAAQSGREASEVSPLLWASRRSIRSLERILMPVDNAVRGVRVLSRQALGLTEDRDKVSDAQVELLDELSEIMLAISELYGQGKQHGHDEAIEIPDLVQRLRIVGGRAGLDIIDKDGTLSAYMILGQTRSIVVDMLMVCGLSRESAVAHLVPTSQHPAYPPEVWGRED
;
A
#
# COMPACT_ATOMS: atom_id res chain seq x y z
N GLY A 1 16.41 8.68 18.93
CA GLY A 1 16.29 9.83 18.03
C GLY A 1 14.87 10.06 17.55
N LEU A 2 14.64 11.10 16.75
CA LEU A 2 13.32 11.46 16.20
C LEU A 2 12.63 10.28 15.51
N GLY A 3 13.36 9.43 14.79
CA GLY A 3 12.85 8.22 14.14
C GLY A 3 12.24 7.20 15.09
N ASP A 4 12.77 7.05 16.30
CA ASP A 4 12.25 6.11 17.30
C ASP A 4 10.96 6.62 17.94
N VAL A 5 10.81 7.94 18.07
CA VAL A 5 9.59 8.57 18.59
C VAL A 5 8.45 8.38 17.60
N TYR A 6 8.67 8.67 16.31
CA TYR A 6 7.68 8.43 15.25
C TYR A 6 7.31 6.94 15.11
N LYS A 7 8.29 6.04 15.26
CA LYS A 7 8.07 4.60 15.19
C LYS A 7 7.14 4.11 16.31
N ARG A 8 7.36 4.55 17.55
CA ARG A 8 6.51 4.21 18.69
C ARG A 8 5.11 4.80 18.51
N GLN A 9 5.02 6.07 18.15
CA GLN A 9 3.75 6.77 18.01
C GLN A 9 2.84 6.15 16.93
N THR A 10 3.40 5.68 15.81
CA THR A 10 2.62 5.00 14.76
C THR A 10 2.18 3.61 15.21
N GLN A 11 3.05 2.85 15.90
CA GLN A 11 2.72 1.54 16.44
C GLN A 11 1.62 1.64 17.52
N ASP A 12 1.72 2.64 18.39
CA ASP A 12 0.73 2.89 19.44
C ASP A 12 -0.62 3.32 18.83
N SER A 13 -0.61 4.10 17.76
CA SER A 13 -1.82 4.49 17.03
C SER A 13 -2.51 3.29 16.38
N VAL A 14 -1.76 2.39 15.74
CA VAL A 14 -2.30 1.15 15.14
C VAL A 14 -2.86 0.24 16.23
N ASN A 15 -2.14 0.05 17.34
CA ASN A 15 -2.61 -0.76 18.46
C ASN A 15 -3.87 -0.16 19.13
N THR A 16 -3.94 1.16 19.24
CA THR A 16 -5.11 1.87 19.76
C THR A 16 -6.32 1.68 18.84
N LEU A 17 -6.14 1.78 17.52
CA LEU A 17 -7.19 1.53 16.53
C LEU A 17 -7.68 0.08 16.57
N LEU A 18 -6.77 -0.90 16.69
CA LEU A 18 -7.11 -2.30 16.84
C LEU A 18 -7.92 -2.55 18.10
N SER A 19 -7.51 -1.97 19.23
CA SER A 19 -8.24 -2.09 20.50
C SER A 19 -9.61 -1.41 20.44
N ALA A 20 -9.72 -0.25 19.79
CA ALA A 20 -10.97 0.44 19.58
C ALA A 20 -11.93 -0.35 18.67
N ALA A 21 -11.40 -0.98 17.61
CA ALA A 21 -12.17 -1.85 16.71
C ALA A 21 -12.68 -3.09 17.44
N GLN A 22 -11.86 -3.73 18.28
CA GLN A 22 -12.28 -4.86 19.13
C GLN A 22 -13.35 -4.47 20.12
N SER A 23 -13.17 -3.37 20.86
CA SER A 23 -14.17 -2.86 21.83
C SER A 23 -15.49 -2.48 21.15
N GLY A 24 -15.41 -1.85 19.95
CA GLY A 24 -16.58 -1.54 19.13
C GLY A 24 -17.32 -2.79 18.64
N ARG A 25 -16.60 -3.86 18.34
CA ARG A 25 -17.17 -5.17 17.95
C ARG A 25 -17.94 -5.79 19.11
N GLU A 26 -17.34 -5.86 20.30
CA GLU A 26 -17.97 -6.40 21.50
C GLU A 26 -19.25 -5.60 21.87
N ALA A 27 -19.19 -4.27 21.83
CA ALA A 27 -20.33 -3.41 22.07
C ALA A 27 -21.45 -3.60 21.02
N SER A 28 -21.07 -3.87 19.74
CA SER A 28 -22.04 -4.03 18.64
C SER A 28 -22.74 -5.39 18.62
N GLU A 29 -22.21 -6.40 19.30
CA GLU A 29 -22.86 -7.72 19.41
C GLU A 29 -24.13 -7.68 20.27
N VAL A 30 -24.27 -6.65 21.11
CA VAL A 30 -25.35 -6.53 22.10
C VAL A 30 -26.52 -5.65 21.60
N SER A 31 -26.38 -4.89 20.50
CA SER A 31 -27.43 -3.94 20.07
C SER A 31 -27.70 -3.96 18.55
N PRO A 32 -28.97 -4.19 18.14
CA PRO A 32 -29.36 -4.09 16.71
C PRO A 32 -29.21 -2.70 16.12
N LEU A 33 -29.24 -1.64 16.92
CA LEU A 33 -29.07 -0.25 16.48
C LEU A 33 -27.66 0.07 15.98
N LEU A 34 -26.67 -0.79 16.26
CA LEU A 34 -25.26 -0.60 15.88
C LEU A 34 -24.86 -1.36 14.60
N TRP A 35 -25.83 -1.85 13.80
CA TRP A 35 -25.52 -2.59 12.56
C TRP A 35 -24.79 -1.77 11.50
N ALA A 36 -25.02 -0.45 11.45
CA ALA A 36 -24.26 0.45 10.60
C ALA A 36 -22.79 0.56 11.06
N SER A 37 -22.57 0.65 12.37
CA SER A 37 -21.24 0.67 12.99
C SER A 37 -20.47 -0.63 12.76
N ARG A 38 -21.14 -1.78 12.72
CA ARG A 38 -20.51 -3.09 12.43
C ARG A 38 -19.88 -3.15 11.04
N ARG A 39 -20.51 -2.55 10.04
CA ARG A 39 -19.93 -2.48 8.67
C ARG A 39 -18.66 -1.64 8.67
N SER A 40 -18.69 -0.48 9.30
CA SER A 40 -17.52 0.40 9.40
C SER A 40 -16.38 -0.24 10.18
N ILE A 41 -16.67 -0.93 11.30
CA ILE A 41 -15.66 -1.64 12.10
C ILE A 41 -15.00 -2.76 11.29
N ARG A 42 -15.78 -3.58 10.58
CA ARG A 42 -15.24 -4.66 9.74
C ARG A 42 -14.42 -4.12 8.56
N SER A 43 -14.82 -2.99 7.99
CA SER A 43 -14.04 -2.32 6.95
C SER A 43 -12.69 -1.85 7.50
N LEU A 44 -12.68 -1.21 8.67
CA LEU A 44 -11.45 -0.78 9.34
C LEU A 44 -10.54 -1.95 9.71
N GLU A 45 -11.08 -3.01 10.31
CA GLU A 45 -10.30 -4.23 10.63
C GLU A 45 -9.62 -4.83 9.40
N ARG A 46 -10.30 -4.80 8.24
CA ARG A 46 -9.74 -5.33 6.98
C ARG A 46 -8.57 -4.51 6.47
N ILE A 47 -8.59 -3.18 6.59
CA ILE A 47 -7.56 -2.31 6.05
C ILE A 47 -6.38 -2.09 7.01
N LEU A 48 -6.54 -2.34 8.30
CA LEU A 48 -5.50 -2.09 9.30
C LEU A 48 -4.19 -2.84 9.03
N MET A 49 -4.28 -4.13 8.71
CA MET A 49 -3.08 -4.92 8.42
C MET A 49 -2.36 -4.48 7.14
N PRO A 50 -3.05 -4.28 6.00
CA PRO A 50 -2.41 -3.70 4.81
C PRO A 50 -1.79 -2.32 5.06
N VAL A 51 -2.45 -1.44 5.81
CA VAL A 51 -1.91 -0.11 6.15
C VAL A 51 -0.64 -0.24 7.01
N ASP A 52 -0.64 -1.09 8.05
CA ASP A 52 0.56 -1.31 8.88
C ASP A 52 1.72 -1.87 8.05
N ASN A 53 1.45 -2.83 7.16
CA ASN A 53 2.43 -3.38 6.24
C ASN A 53 3.02 -2.30 5.31
N ALA A 54 2.16 -1.47 4.71
CA ALA A 54 2.60 -0.37 3.85
C ALA A 54 3.47 0.64 4.61
N VAL A 55 3.09 1.03 5.82
CA VAL A 55 3.89 1.92 6.68
C VAL A 55 5.27 1.31 6.99
N ARG A 56 5.33 0.01 7.28
CA ARG A 56 6.61 -0.70 7.45
C ARG A 56 7.40 -0.72 6.15
N GLY A 57 6.73 -0.96 5.03
CA GLY A 57 7.28 -0.93 3.69
C GLY A 57 7.95 0.40 3.36
N VAL A 58 7.26 1.51 3.57
CA VAL A 58 7.80 2.87 3.36
C VAL A 58 9.04 3.11 4.23
N ARG A 59 9.05 2.65 5.48
CA ARG A 59 10.24 2.78 6.35
C ARG A 59 11.44 1.98 5.84
N VAL A 60 11.21 0.78 5.30
CA VAL A 60 12.26 -0.03 4.68
C VAL A 60 12.78 0.68 3.44
N LEU A 61 11.89 1.15 2.56
CA LEU A 61 12.22 1.88 1.35
C LEU A 61 13.05 3.13 1.67
N SER A 62 12.65 3.93 2.66
CA SER A 62 13.39 5.13 3.08
C SER A 62 14.80 4.82 3.55
N ARG A 63 15.01 3.68 4.24
CA ARG A 63 16.35 3.24 4.65
C ARG A 63 17.20 2.80 3.46
N GLN A 64 16.61 2.12 2.48
CA GLN A 64 17.32 1.72 1.26
C GLN A 64 17.70 2.94 0.42
N ALA A 65 16.81 3.93 0.31
CA ALA A 65 17.08 5.19 -0.37
C ALA A 65 18.20 5.99 0.32
N LEU A 66 18.25 5.99 1.65
CA LEU A 66 19.35 6.61 2.40
C LEU A 66 20.68 5.92 2.10
N GLY A 67 20.74 4.58 2.19
CA GLY A 67 21.94 3.82 1.87
C GLY A 67 22.42 4.06 0.44
N LEU A 68 21.49 4.07 -0.52
CA LEU A 68 21.80 4.40 -1.92
C LEU A 68 22.46 5.79 -2.05
N THR A 69 21.95 6.78 -1.31
CA THR A 69 22.52 8.14 -1.30
C THR A 69 23.91 8.19 -0.66
N GLU A 70 24.13 7.43 0.44
CA GLU A 70 25.42 7.32 1.11
C GLU A 70 26.48 6.67 0.19
N ASP A 71 26.08 5.64 -0.56
CA ASP A 71 26.91 4.96 -1.56
C ASP A 71 27.13 5.78 -2.86
N ARG A 72 26.43 6.94 -3.00
CA ARG A 72 26.40 7.78 -4.20
C ARG A 72 25.86 7.05 -5.45
N ASP A 73 25.05 6.06 -5.22
CA ASP A 73 24.33 5.31 -6.25
C ASP A 73 23.03 6.00 -6.64
N LYS A 74 22.43 5.53 -7.74
CA LYS A 74 21.16 6.04 -8.26
C LYS A 74 20.19 4.91 -8.52
N VAL A 75 18.91 5.23 -8.46
CA VAL A 75 17.86 4.46 -9.11
C VAL A 75 17.62 5.03 -10.51
N SER A 76 17.01 4.25 -11.41
CA SER A 76 16.62 4.74 -12.73
C SER A 76 15.53 5.81 -12.63
N ASP A 77 15.45 6.67 -13.64
CA ASP A 77 14.38 7.67 -13.74
C ASP A 77 12.99 6.99 -13.72
N ALA A 78 12.86 5.82 -14.37
CA ALA A 78 11.62 5.03 -14.35
C ALA A 78 11.23 4.57 -12.93
N GLN A 79 12.20 4.24 -12.06
CA GLN A 79 11.92 3.93 -10.66
C GLN A 79 11.49 5.18 -9.87
N VAL A 80 12.07 6.34 -10.16
CA VAL A 80 11.66 7.61 -9.54
C VAL A 80 10.22 7.94 -9.91
N GLU A 81 9.88 7.92 -11.21
CA GLU A 81 8.51 8.16 -11.68
C GLU A 81 7.49 7.20 -11.03
N LEU A 82 7.87 5.94 -10.88
CA LEU A 82 7.01 4.94 -10.24
C LEU A 82 6.76 5.25 -8.76
N LEU A 83 7.78 5.72 -8.06
CA LEU A 83 7.69 6.12 -6.64
C LEU A 83 6.85 7.39 -6.46
N ASP A 84 7.00 8.36 -7.37
CA ASP A 84 6.23 9.60 -7.36
C ASP A 84 4.74 9.30 -7.57
N GLU A 85 4.39 8.51 -8.58
CA GLU A 85 3.01 8.09 -8.84
C GLU A 85 2.42 7.32 -7.64
N LEU A 86 3.18 6.39 -7.06
CA LEU A 86 2.75 5.66 -5.86
C LEU A 86 2.52 6.59 -4.67
N SER A 87 3.37 7.60 -4.50
CA SER A 87 3.23 8.60 -3.44
C SER A 87 1.95 9.41 -3.60
N GLU A 88 1.62 9.87 -4.81
CA GLU A 88 0.37 10.57 -5.09
C GLU A 88 -0.86 9.72 -4.80
N ILE A 89 -0.84 8.44 -5.21
CA ILE A 89 -1.93 7.50 -4.92
C ILE A 89 -2.10 7.30 -3.42
N MET A 90 -1.01 7.13 -2.68
CA MET A 90 -1.06 6.96 -1.21
C MET A 90 -1.61 8.19 -0.50
N LEU A 91 -1.29 9.41 -0.99
CA LEU A 91 -1.86 10.64 -0.48
C LEU A 91 -3.37 10.70 -0.73
N ALA A 92 -3.82 10.39 -1.95
CA ALA A 92 -5.23 10.35 -2.30
C ALA A 92 -6.01 9.32 -1.44
N ILE A 93 -5.46 8.13 -1.22
CA ILE A 93 -6.04 7.13 -0.31
C ILE A 93 -6.12 7.69 1.12
N SER A 94 -5.07 8.36 1.59
CA SER A 94 -5.06 8.96 2.93
C SER A 94 -6.12 10.06 3.09
N GLU A 95 -6.33 10.88 2.07
CA GLU A 95 -7.37 11.92 2.07
C GLU A 95 -8.76 11.31 2.07
N LEU A 96 -9.00 10.27 1.27
CA LEU A 96 -10.27 9.58 1.19
C LEU A 96 -10.70 9.00 2.54
N TYR A 97 -9.79 8.36 3.25
CA TYR A 97 -10.07 7.75 4.55
C TYR A 97 -9.91 8.73 5.74
N GLY A 98 -9.16 9.83 5.57
CA GLY A 98 -8.85 10.78 6.65
C GLY A 98 -9.93 11.84 6.92
N GLN A 99 -10.78 12.16 5.97
CA GLN A 99 -11.68 13.30 6.06
C GLN A 99 -12.99 13.05 6.82
N GLY A 100 -13.26 11.85 7.31
CA GLY A 100 -14.47 11.55 8.10
C GLY A 100 -15.81 11.89 7.41
N LYS A 101 -15.78 12.20 6.10
CA LYS A 101 -16.95 12.53 5.30
C LYS A 101 -17.79 11.29 5.02
N GLN A 102 -19.04 11.48 4.68
CA GLN A 102 -20.04 10.42 4.42
C GLN A 102 -19.49 9.35 3.45
N HIS A 103 -18.94 8.33 4.03
CA HIS A 103 -18.05 7.30 3.45
C HIS A 103 -18.62 6.43 2.34
N GLY A 104 -19.82 6.67 1.84
CA GLY A 104 -20.43 5.74 0.90
C GLY A 104 -20.40 6.18 -0.56
N HIS A 105 -20.45 7.47 -0.84
CA HIS A 105 -20.59 7.97 -2.21
C HIS A 105 -19.23 8.29 -2.83
N ASP A 106 -18.37 8.97 -2.11
CA ASP A 106 -17.04 9.36 -2.58
C ASP A 106 -16.14 8.12 -2.77
N GLU A 107 -16.17 7.16 -1.82
CA GLU A 107 -15.47 5.89 -1.94
C GLU A 107 -15.88 5.09 -3.18
N ALA A 108 -17.17 5.06 -3.51
CA ALA A 108 -17.66 4.31 -4.67
C ALA A 108 -17.18 4.87 -6.02
N ILE A 109 -16.81 6.14 -6.06
CA ILE A 109 -16.33 6.82 -7.27
C ILE A 109 -14.79 6.81 -7.31
N GLU A 110 -14.12 7.09 -6.21
CA GLU A 110 -12.66 7.31 -6.16
C GLU A 110 -11.87 6.00 -6.08
N ILE A 111 -12.36 4.98 -5.35
CA ILE A 111 -11.64 3.70 -5.21
C ILE A 111 -11.37 3.02 -6.55
N PRO A 112 -12.31 2.93 -7.52
CA PRO A 112 -12.02 2.32 -8.81
C PRO A 112 -10.89 3.00 -9.58
N ASP A 113 -10.80 4.34 -9.54
CA ASP A 113 -9.71 5.09 -10.16
C ASP A 113 -8.37 4.80 -9.49
N LEU A 114 -8.32 4.83 -8.16
CA LEU A 114 -7.13 4.50 -7.38
C LEU A 114 -6.65 3.07 -7.64
N VAL A 115 -7.57 2.11 -7.74
CA VAL A 115 -7.27 0.72 -8.11
C VAL A 115 -6.68 0.66 -9.51
N GLN A 116 -7.25 1.39 -10.49
CA GLN A 116 -6.72 1.41 -11.85
C GLN A 116 -5.30 2.00 -11.89
N ARG A 117 -5.05 3.12 -11.21
CA ARG A 117 -3.72 3.72 -11.10
C ARG A 117 -2.72 2.75 -10.46
N LEU A 118 -3.09 2.09 -9.36
CA LEU A 118 -2.25 1.08 -8.71
C LEU A 118 -1.94 -0.12 -9.61
N ARG A 119 -2.89 -0.56 -10.44
CA ARG A 119 -2.68 -1.62 -11.44
C ARG A 119 -1.66 -1.22 -12.50
N ILE A 120 -1.72 0.02 -12.98
CA ILE A 120 -0.74 0.56 -13.92
C ILE A 120 0.65 0.59 -13.28
N VAL A 121 0.76 1.10 -12.04
CA VAL A 121 2.02 1.09 -11.28
C VAL A 121 2.55 -0.33 -11.12
N GLY A 122 1.69 -1.29 -10.74
CA GLY A 122 2.06 -2.69 -10.61
C GLY A 122 2.53 -3.34 -11.92
N GLY A 123 1.88 -3.00 -13.03
CA GLY A 123 2.25 -3.46 -14.37
C GLY A 123 3.60 -2.91 -14.86
N ARG A 124 3.97 -1.70 -14.43
CA ARG A 124 5.26 -1.07 -14.74
C ARG A 124 6.39 -1.48 -13.80
N ALA A 125 6.10 -2.05 -12.64
CA ALA A 125 7.08 -2.39 -11.61
C ALA A 125 7.84 -3.69 -11.92
N GLY A 126 8.44 -3.80 -13.11
CA GLY A 126 9.22 -4.93 -13.60
C GLY A 126 10.72 -4.79 -13.34
N LEU A 127 11.48 -5.87 -13.55
CA LEU A 127 12.94 -5.84 -13.45
C LEU A 127 13.59 -5.01 -14.56
N ASP A 128 12.90 -4.82 -15.66
CA ASP A 128 13.29 -4.07 -16.83
C ASP A 128 13.43 -2.55 -16.61
N ILE A 129 12.82 -2.02 -15.54
CA ILE A 129 12.99 -0.60 -15.19
C ILE A 129 14.28 -0.32 -14.42
N ILE A 130 15.01 -1.32 -13.98
CA ILE A 130 16.31 -1.16 -13.33
C ILE A 130 17.39 -1.03 -14.40
N ASP A 131 18.27 -0.05 -14.25
CA ASP A 131 19.42 0.11 -15.16
C ASP A 131 20.30 -1.14 -15.16
N LYS A 132 21.02 -1.39 -16.28
CA LYS A 132 21.86 -2.58 -16.45
C LYS A 132 22.97 -2.71 -15.41
N ASP A 133 23.41 -1.59 -14.87
CA ASP A 133 24.40 -1.45 -13.80
C ASP A 133 23.75 -1.18 -12.43
N GLY A 134 22.43 -1.43 -12.33
CA GLY A 134 21.66 -1.21 -11.12
C GLY A 134 22.22 -1.99 -9.91
N THR A 135 22.33 -1.30 -8.80
CA THR A 135 22.87 -1.83 -7.55
C THR A 135 21.83 -2.68 -6.79
N LEU A 136 22.29 -3.44 -5.81
CA LEU A 136 21.41 -4.21 -4.92
C LEU A 136 20.32 -3.33 -4.30
N SER A 137 20.66 -2.11 -3.90
CA SER A 137 19.72 -1.13 -3.34
C SER A 137 18.60 -0.79 -4.31
N ALA A 138 18.87 -0.64 -5.61
CA ALA A 138 17.86 -0.40 -6.65
C ALA A 138 16.86 -1.57 -6.74
N TYR A 139 17.35 -2.83 -6.70
CA TYR A 139 16.49 -4.02 -6.67
C TYR A 139 15.66 -4.10 -5.38
N MET A 140 16.23 -3.76 -4.24
CA MET A 140 15.52 -3.77 -2.96
C MET A 140 14.43 -2.70 -2.91
N ILE A 141 14.70 -1.51 -3.46
CA ILE A 141 13.72 -0.43 -3.60
C ILE A 141 12.57 -0.90 -4.49
N LEU A 142 12.84 -1.49 -5.66
CA LEU A 142 11.79 -2.04 -6.51
C LEU A 142 10.97 -3.11 -5.79
N GLY A 143 11.61 -4.07 -5.13
CA GLY A 143 10.91 -5.12 -4.38
C GLY A 143 9.99 -4.56 -3.29
N GLN A 144 10.45 -3.50 -2.61
CA GLN A 144 9.65 -2.85 -1.58
C GLN A 144 8.50 -2.03 -2.18
N THR A 145 8.72 -1.33 -3.29
CA THR A 145 7.67 -0.63 -4.04
C THR A 145 6.55 -1.59 -4.44
N ARG A 146 6.89 -2.76 -4.99
CA ARG A 146 5.92 -3.81 -5.35
C ARG A 146 5.10 -4.28 -4.14
N SER A 147 5.74 -4.45 -2.99
CA SER A 147 5.04 -4.84 -1.76
C SER A 147 4.04 -3.79 -1.31
N ILE A 148 4.40 -2.50 -1.37
CA ILE A 148 3.52 -1.39 -1.02
C ILE A 148 2.33 -1.31 -2.00
N VAL A 149 2.53 -1.52 -3.30
CA VAL A 149 1.44 -1.58 -4.29
C VAL A 149 0.42 -2.65 -3.93
N VAL A 150 0.87 -3.86 -3.54
CA VAL A 150 -0.03 -4.94 -3.09
C VAL A 150 -0.81 -4.51 -1.85
N ASP A 151 -0.14 -3.93 -0.86
CA ASP A 151 -0.81 -3.49 0.37
C ASP A 151 -1.85 -2.38 0.07
N MET A 152 -1.55 -1.44 -0.82
CA MET A 152 -2.49 -0.39 -1.24
C MET A 152 -3.69 -0.94 -2.00
N LEU A 153 -3.50 -1.90 -2.91
CA LEU A 153 -4.60 -2.61 -3.58
C LEU A 153 -5.50 -3.33 -2.56
N MET A 154 -4.91 -3.92 -1.51
CA MET A 154 -5.67 -4.56 -0.43
C MET A 154 -6.42 -3.52 0.43
N VAL A 155 -5.86 -2.33 0.67
CA VAL A 155 -6.56 -1.20 1.31
C VAL A 155 -7.79 -0.81 0.48
N CYS A 156 -7.66 -0.77 -0.85
CA CYS A 156 -8.76 -0.51 -1.79
C CYS A 156 -9.75 -1.69 -1.91
N GLY A 157 -9.53 -2.80 -1.22
CA GLY A 157 -10.50 -3.88 -1.09
C GLY A 157 -10.24 -5.13 -1.90
N LEU A 158 -9.13 -5.23 -2.64
CA LEU A 158 -8.75 -6.45 -3.35
C LEU A 158 -8.30 -7.53 -2.36
N SER A 159 -8.48 -8.80 -2.75
CA SER A 159 -7.80 -9.91 -2.07
C SER A 159 -6.30 -9.86 -2.33
N ARG A 160 -5.51 -10.52 -1.48
CA ARG A 160 -4.05 -10.60 -1.69
C ARG A 160 -3.70 -11.24 -3.03
N GLU A 161 -4.41 -12.30 -3.40
CA GLU A 161 -4.22 -13.03 -4.66
C GLU A 161 -4.45 -12.10 -5.86
N SER A 162 -5.58 -11.38 -5.89
CA SER A 162 -5.90 -10.41 -6.93
C SER A 162 -4.88 -9.27 -6.96
N ALA A 163 -4.49 -8.76 -5.80
CA ALA A 163 -3.50 -7.68 -5.72
C ALA A 163 -2.14 -8.09 -6.29
N VAL A 164 -1.67 -9.30 -5.97
CA VAL A 164 -0.40 -9.83 -6.51
C VAL A 164 -0.49 -10.10 -8.02
N ALA A 165 -1.65 -10.54 -8.54
CA ALA A 165 -1.86 -10.79 -9.95
C ALA A 165 -1.69 -9.51 -10.82
N HIS A 166 -1.88 -8.33 -10.25
CA HIS A 166 -1.67 -7.05 -10.95
C HIS A 166 -0.21 -6.59 -11.02
N LEU A 167 0.71 -7.32 -10.39
CA LEU A 167 2.13 -7.06 -10.55
C LEU A 167 2.68 -7.76 -11.80
N VAL A 168 3.49 -7.05 -12.60
CA VAL A 168 4.25 -7.71 -13.65
C VAL A 168 5.10 -8.84 -13.06
N PRO A 169 5.10 -10.06 -13.65
CA PRO A 169 5.86 -11.18 -13.12
C PRO A 169 7.37 -10.90 -13.11
N THR A 170 8.02 -11.25 -12.01
CA THR A 170 9.49 -11.27 -11.89
C THR A 170 10.03 -12.70 -11.78
N SER A 171 9.15 -13.68 -11.91
CA SER A 171 9.44 -15.11 -11.93
C SER A 171 8.88 -15.74 -13.19
N GLN A 172 9.53 -16.79 -13.69
CA GLN A 172 9.02 -17.60 -14.81
C GLN A 172 7.76 -18.40 -14.41
N HIS A 173 7.56 -18.63 -13.13
CA HIS A 173 6.44 -19.39 -12.59
C HIS A 173 5.77 -18.58 -11.48
N PRO A 174 5.00 -17.53 -11.82
CA PRO A 174 4.28 -16.74 -10.84
C PRO A 174 3.22 -17.58 -10.13
N ALA A 175 3.04 -17.34 -8.82
CA ALA A 175 2.08 -18.09 -8.00
C ALA A 175 0.62 -17.86 -8.44
N TYR A 176 0.33 -16.72 -9.03
CA TYR A 176 -0.99 -16.35 -9.55
C TYR A 176 -0.87 -15.94 -11.02
N PRO A 177 -1.89 -16.27 -11.86
CA PRO A 177 -1.92 -15.78 -13.24
C PRO A 177 -1.85 -14.26 -13.27
N PRO A 178 -0.94 -13.67 -14.05
CA PRO A 178 -0.76 -12.23 -14.07
C PRO A 178 -1.90 -11.53 -14.82
N GLU A 179 -2.42 -10.48 -14.20
CA GLU A 179 -3.37 -9.51 -14.78
C GLU A 179 -2.67 -8.15 -14.87
N VAL A 180 -1.77 -8.00 -15.83
CA VAL A 180 -0.88 -6.83 -15.93
C VAL A 180 -1.54 -5.72 -16.74
N TRP A 181 -1.43 -4.47 -16.25
CA TRP A 181 -2.02 -3.27 -16.84
C TRP A 181 -0.93 -2.26 -17.23
N GLY A 182 -1.21 -1.47 -18.27
CA GLY A 182 -0.32 -0.37 -18.67
C GLY A 182 0.98 -0.80 -19.31
N ARG A 183 1.07 -2.03 -19.80
CA ARG A 183 2.16 -2.50 -20.68
C ARG A 183 1.65 -2.43 -22.12
N GLU A 184 2.29 -1.61 -22.91
CA GLU A 184 2.17 -1.68 -24.37
C GLU A 184 3.10 -2.81 -24.83
N ASP A 185 2.58 -3.77 -25.60
CA ASP A 185 3.34 -4.88 -26.22
C ASP A 185 4.25 -4.36 -27.35
#